data_f7b7f03e82efce53172190a450be4013
#
_entry.id   f7b7f03e82efce53172190a450be4013
#
_cell.length_a   1.000
_cell.length_b   1.000
_cell.length_c   1.000
_cell.angle_alpha   90.00
_cell.angle_beta   90.00
_cell.angle_gamma   90.00
#
_symmetry.space_group_name_H-M   'P 1'
#
loop_
_entity.id
_entity.type
_entity.pdbx_description
1 polymer ?
#
loop_
_entity_poly.entity_id
_entity_poly.type
_entity_poly.pdbx_seq_one_letter_code
_entity_poly.pdbx_strand_id
1 'polypeptide(L)'
;MVKITGSQRIDLLGIRKADLPAVWADLGMPSGQAYTKGVRMVKTCVGTEFCRFGTQDSTAAGIEMERRFEQLFTPHKVKMATVGCPRNCAEATVKDIGLIGQENGWQVVVGGAAGKSVRKADLLITVETTEQALEASELFFQYYRENANYLERTYDFVERLGIEKVRKETVYAPEPARKALLDRLVKAKAHAPDAWLEGRTPKHKTQFIPLTPLETVNA
;
A
#
# COMPACT_ATOMS: atom_id res chain seq x y z
N MET A 1 14.61 -20.02 7.91
CA MET A 1 14.67 -18.98 8.98
C MET A 1 13.48 -18.06 8.85
N VAL A 2 12.86 -17.65 9.97
CA VAL A 2 11.73 -16.72 9.99
C VAL A 2 12.18 -15.42 10.61
N LYS A 3 11.77 -14.29 10.03
CA LYS A 3 12.09 -12.94 10.54
C LYS A 3 10.87 -12.04 10.51
N ILE A 4 10.50 -11.44 11.63
CA ILE A 4 9.51 -10.38 11.70
C ILE A 4 10.16 -9.07 11.27
N THR A 5 9.56 -8.37 10.32
CA THR A 5 10.10 -7.12 9.76
C THR A 5 9.51 -5.88 10.43
N GLY A 6 10.18 -4.74 10.32
CA GLY A 6 9.64 -3.45 10.78
C GLY A 6 8.38 -2.98 10.05
N SER A 7 8.01 -3.64 8.97
CA SER A 7 6.76 -3.41 8.24
C SER A 7 5.65 -4.41 8.62
N GLN A 8 5.79 -5.09 9.75
CA GLN A 8 4.84 -6.08 10.28
C GLN A 8 4.59 -7.27 9.34
N ARG A 9 5.58 -7.63 8.53
CA ARG A 9 5.58 -8.83 7.69
C ARG A 9 6.45 -9.92 8.29
N ILE A 10 6.19 -11.14 7.92
CA ILE A 10 7.00 -12.29 8.26
C ILE A 10 7.79 -12.69 7.01
N ASP A 11 9.11 -12.58 7.05
CA ASP A 11 9.98 -13.05 5.97
C ASP A 11 10.36 -14.50 6.23
N LEU A 12 10.18 -15.34 5.22
CA LEU A 12 10.62 -16.73 5.19
C LEU A 12 11.93 -16.79 4.38
N LEU A 13 13.06 -16.94 5.06
CA LEU A 13 14.38 -16.88 4.45
C LEU A 13 14.94 -18.27 4.20
N GLY A 14 15.70 -18.42 3.09
CA GLY A 14 16.36 -19.67 2.73
C GLY A 14 15.48 -20.71 2.05
N ILE A 15 14.30 -20.31 1.55
CA ILE A 15 13.43 -21.18 0.75
C ILE A 15 13.94 -21.20 -0.69
N ARG A 16 14.09 -22.40 -1.26
CA ARG A 16 14.47 -22.54 -2.67
C ARG A 16 13.31 -22.11 -3.56
N LYS A 17 13.63 -21.52 -4.70
CA LYS A 17 12.61 -21.05 -5.66
C LYS A 17 11.62 -22.13 -6.09
N ALA A 18 12.12 -23.36 -6.25
CA ALA A 18 11.30 -24.52 -6.63
C ALA A 18 10.26 -24.89 -5.57
N ASP A 19 10.51 -24.59 -4.29
CA ASP A 19 9.65 -24.94 -3.17
C ASP A 19 8.56 -23.87 -2.90
N LEU A 20 8.66 -22.69 -3.53
CA LEU A 20 7.73 -21.57 -3.27
C LEU A 20 6.27 -21.94 -3.51
N PRO A 21 5.87 -22.65 -4.60
CA PRO A 21 4.48 -23.02 -4.80
C PRO A 21 3.92 -23.88 -3.67
N ALA A 22 4.70 -24.84 -3.18
CA ALA A 22 4.29 -25.70 -2.06
C ALA A 22 4.15 -24.90 -0.76
N VAL A 23 5.12 -24.01 -0.47
CA VAL A 23 5.06 -23.14 0.71
C VAL A 23 3.82 -22.26 0.70
N TRP A 24 3.45 -21.67 -0.44
CA TRP A 24 2.24 -20.84 -0.54
C TRP A 24 0.96 -21.67 -0.42
N ALA A 25 0.96 -22.88 -0.97
CA ALA A 25 -0.15 -23.81 -0.79
C ALA A 25 -0.36 -24.19 0.67
N ASP A 26 0.73 -24.48 1.39
CA ASP A 26 0.69 -24.82 2.82
C ASP A 26 0.25 -23.64 3.70
N LEU A 27 0.67 -22.42 3.36
CA LEU A 27 0.30 -21.22 4.11
C LEU A 27 -1.17 -20.81 3.89
N GLY A 28 -1.74 -21.08 2.72
CA GLY A 28 -3.10 -20.67 2.36
C GLY A 28 -3.35 -19.17 2.39
N MET A 29 -2.30 -18.37 2.25
CA MET A 29 -2.35 -16.90 2.32
C MET A 29 -1.80 -16.28 1.02
N PRO A 30 -2.29 -15.08 0.64
CA PRO A 30 -1.71 -14.32 -0.47
C PRO A 30 -0.23 -14.03 -0.26
N SER A 31 0.55 -14.01 -1.34
CA SER A 31 1.97 -13.63 -1.26
C SER A 31 2.12 -12.14 -0.93
N GLY A 32 3.02 -11.82 0.02
CA GLY A 32 3.40 -10.43 0.27
C GLY A 32 4.18 -9.84 -0.90
N GLN A 33 3.70 -8.75 -1.48
CA GLN A 33 4.24 -8.08 -2.67
C GLN A 33 5.59 -7.36 -2.41
N ALA A 34 6.63 -8.09 -1.95
CA ALA A 34 7.83 -7.50 -1.35
C ALA A 34 8.68 -6.66 -2.31
N TYR A 35 8.80 -7.03 -3.59
CA TYR A 35 9.68 -6.35 -4.55
C TYR A 35 8.98 -5.91 -5.83
N THR A 36 7.66 -5.92 -5.84
CA THR A 36 6.86 -5.53 -7.00
C THR A 36 6.56 -4.03 -7.02
N LYS A 37 6.11 -3.56 -8.17
CA LYS A 37 5.42 -2.29 -8.33
C LYS A 37 3.96 -2.51 -7.97
N GLY A 38 3.65 -2.41 -6.70
CA GLY A 38 2.33 -2.71 -6.16
C GLY A 38 2.21 -2.28 -4.72
N VAL A 39 1.06 -2.55 -4.16
CA VAL A 39 0.76 -2.27 -2.76
C VAL A 39 1.57 -3.20 -1.87
N ARG A 40 2.18 -2.61 -0.86
CA ARG A 40 2.78 -3.32 0.27
C ARG A 40 1.72 -3.46 1.35
N MET A 41 1.93 -4.37 2.27
CA MET A 41 1.04 -4.57 3.41
C MET A 41 0.87 -3.27 4.21
N VAL A 42 -0.31 -3.05 4.75
CA VAL A 42 -0.62 -1.92 5.64
C VAL A 42 0.02 -2.15 7.00
N LYS A 43 0.73 -1.16 7.52
CA LYS A 43 1.27 -1.17 8.88
C LYS A 43 0.27 -0.51 9.82
N THR A 44 -0.01 -1.13 10.98
CA THR A 44 -0.94 -0.58 11.97
C THR A 44 -0.27 -0.35 13.32
N CYS A 45 -0.82 0.53 14.13
CA CYS A 45 -0.64 0.46 15.58
C CYS A 45 -1.80 -0.33 16.20
N VAL A 46 -1.75 -0.57 17.49
CA VAL A 46 -2.73 -1.42 18.18
C VAL A 46 -4.10 -0.75 18.44
N GLY A 47 -4.24 0.55 18.12
CA GLY A 47 -5.50 1.28 18.19
C GLY A 47 -6.16 1.35 19.56
N THR A 48 -7.47 1.63 19.56
CA THR A 48 -8.28 1.76 20.78
C THR A 48 -8.40 0.46 21.57
N GLU A 49 -8.23 -0.68 20.93
CA GLU A 49 -8.41 -1.98 21.60
C GLU A 49 -7.34 -2.23 22.68
N PHE A 50 -6.08 -1.86 22.41
CA PHE A 50 -4.97 -2.14 23.33
C PHE A 50 -4.15 -0.92 23.74
N CYS A 51 -4.55 0.30 23.33
CA CYS A 51 -3.83 1.51 23.66
C CYS A 51 -4.72 2.56 24.32
N ARG A 52 -4.40 2.94 25.57
CA ARG A 52 -5.12 3.99 26.30
C ARG A 52 -5.15 5.36 25.63
N PHE A 53 -4.25 5.60 24.66
CA PHE A 53 -4.17 6.84 23.89
C PHE A 53 -4.85 6.74 22.52
N GLY A 54 -5.36 5.55 22.17
CA GLY A 54 -6.09 5.36 20.92
C GLY A 54 -7.37 6.17 20.91
N THR A 55 -7.59 6.92 19.84
CA THR A 55 -8.85 7.64 19.58
C THR A 55 -9.66 6.95 18.50
N GLN A 56 -9.00 6.14 17.66
CA GLN A 56 -9.62 5.40 16.56
C GLN A 56 -9.11 3.94 16.53
N ASP A 57 -9.94 3.03 16.03
CA ASP A 57 -9.55 1.64 15.79
C ASP A 57 -8.69 1.52 14.53
N SER A 58 -7.38 1.69 14.71
CA SER A 58 -6.44 1.58 13.60
C SER A 58 -6.21 0.15 13.13
N THR A 59 -6.45 -0.86 13.95
CA THR A 59 -6.31 -2.26 13.56
C THR A 59 -7.40 -2.64 12.58
N ALA A 60 -8.66 -2.40 12.91
CA ALA A 60 -9.79 -2.67 12.01
C ALA A 60 -9.68 -1.84 10.71
N ALA A 61 -9.36 -0.54 10.81
CA ALA A 61 -9.15 0.31 9.65
C ALA A 61 -8.00 -0.19 8.75
N GLY A 62 -6.91 -0.68 9.33
CA GLY A 62 -5.78 -1.22 8.59
C GLY A 62 -6.07 -2.55 7.90
N ILE A 63 -6.81 -3.45 8.55
CA ILE A 63 -7.26 -4.72 7.95
C ILE A 63 -8.17 -4.44 6.75
N GLU A 64 -9.12 -3.51 6.91
CA GLU A 64 -10.01 -3.15 5.81
C GLU A 64 -9.25 -2.46 4.66
N MET A 65 -8.31 -1.58 4.99
CA MET A 65 -7.42 -0.98 4.00
C MET A 65 -6.60 -2.04 3.25
N GLU A 66 -6.04 -3.03 3.94
CA GLU A 66 -5.34 -4.15 3.29
C GLU A 66 -6.25 -4.87 2.29
N ARG A 67 -7.46 -5.23 2.70
CA ARG A 67 -8.43 -5.94 1.84
C ARG A 67 -8.79 -5.16 0.57
N ARG A 68 -8.90 -3.83 0.66
CA ARG A 68 -9.24 -2.98 -0.49
C ARG A 68 -8.11 -2.85 -1.49
N PHE A 69 -6.86 -2.81 -1.02
CA PHE A 69 -5.71 -2.47 -1.86
C PHE A 69 -4.77 -3.64 -2.18
N GLU A 70 -4.85 -4.76 -1.48
CA GLU A 70 -3.98 -5.92 -1.73
C GLU A 70 -4.03 -6.37 -3.19
N GLN A 71 -2.93 -6.91 -3.70
CA GLN A 71 -2.76 -7.43 -5.07
C GLN A 71 -2.78 -6.36 -6.19
N LEU A 72 -3.04 -5.09 -5.90
CA LEU A 72 -3.09 -4.03 -6.90
C LEU A 72 -1.69 -3.58 -7.34
N PHE A 73 -1.48 -3.54 -8.65
CA PHE A 73 -0.28 -2.97 -9.24
C PHE A 73 -0.36 -1.44 -9.34
N THR A 74 0.79 -0.81 -9.20
CA THR A 74 0.96 0.65 -9.20
C THR A 74 2.21 1.04 -10.00
N PRO A 75 2.36 2.29 -10.45
CA PRO A 75 3.54 2.77 -11.16
C PRO A 75 4.84 2.51 -10.39
N HIS A 76 4.82 2.63 -9.06
CA HIS A 76 5.89 2.24 -8.15
C HIS A 76 5.27 1.66 -6.86
N LYS A 77 6.09 1.07 -5.98
CA LYS A 77 5.62 0.53 -4.70
C LYS A 77 4.88 1.58 -3.88
N VAL A 78 3.76 1.18 -3.28
CA VAL A 78 2.96 1.98 -2.36
C VAL A 78 2.99 1.33 -0.98
N LYS A 79 3.30 2.10 0.04
CA LYS A 79 3.30 1.71 1.45
C LYS A 79 2.24 2.46 2.19
N MET A 80 1.48 1.78 3.01
CA MET A 80 0.37 2.36 3.75
C MET A 80 0.55 2.15 5.26
N ALA A 81 -0.08 3.00 6.05
CA ALA A 81 -0.18 2.78 7.49
C ALA A 81 -1.41 3.44 8.08
N THR A 82 -1.93 2.84 9.15
CA THR A 82 -3.00 3.39 9.97
C THR A 82 -2.52 3.55 11.42
N VAL A 83 -2.80 4.68 12.03
CA VAL A 83 -2.49 4.95 13.44
C VAL A 83 -3.71 5.49 14.17
N GLY A 84 -3.99 4.95 15.35
CA GLY A 84 -5.20 5.28 16.11
C GLY A 84 -5.16 6.63 16.83
N CYS A 85 -4.06 7.39 16.75
CA CYS A 85 -3.97 8.73 17.35
C CYS A 85 -2.81 9.53 16.76
N PRO A 86 -2.71 10.86 17.03
CA PRO A 86 -1.64 11.73 16.49
C PRO A 86 -0.21 11.37 16.91
N ARG A 87 0.02 10.42 17.85
CA ARG A 87 1.36 9.94 18.23
C ARG A 87 2.11 9.21 17.12
N ASN A 88 1.37 8.77 16.07
CA ASN A 88 1.95 8.26 14.82
C ASN A 88 2.88 7.03 14.98
N CYS A 89 2.57 6.11 15.86
CA CYS A 89 3.44 4.96 16.22
C CYS A 89 3.75 4.02 15.05
N ALA A 90 2.86 3.91 14.04
CA ALA A 90 3.11 3.14 12.81
C ALA A 90 3.63 4.01 11.65
N GLU A 91 4.03 5.26 11.93
CA GLU A 91 4.72 6.16 10.98
C GLU A 91 3.87 6.51 9.74
N ALA A 92 2.55 6.70 9.92
CA ALA A 92 1.62 7.05 8.84
C ALA A 92 2.04 8.34 8.09
N THR A 93 2.62 9.32 8.81
CA THR A 93 3.08 10.59 8.22
C THR A 93 4.23 10.48 7.23
N VAL A 94 4.87 9.33 7.09
CA VAL A 94 5.95 9.08 6.13
C VAL A 94 5.64 7.86 5.24
N LYS A 95 4.37 7.61 5.00
CA LYS A 95 3.88 6.58 4.08
C LYS A 95 3.30 7.22 2.81
N ASP A 96 3.19 6.41 1.79
CA ASP A 96 2.57 6.81 0.52
C ASP A 96 1.10 7.21 0.73
N ILE A 97 0.38 6.47 1.61
CA ILE A 97 -0.94 6.80 2.13
C ILE A 97 -0.96 6.49 3.63
N GLY A 98 -1.43 7.42 4.43
CA GLY A 98 -1.54 7.26 5.88
C GLY A 98 -2.88 7.70 6.43
N LEU A 99 -3.44 6.93 7.38
CA LEU A 99 -4.59 7.31 8.19
C LEU A 99 -4.12 7.63 9.61
N ILE A 100 -4.47 8.80 10.10
CA ILE A 100 -4.08 9.26 11.44
C ILE A 100 -5.35 9.58 12.23
N GLY A 101 -5.63 8.76 13.23
CA GLY A 101 -6.79 8.94 14.10
C GLY A 101 -6.73 10.27 14.84
N GLN A 102 -7.88 10.94 14.91
CA GLN A 102 -8.15 12.14 15.66
C GLN A 102 -9.29 11.84 16.64
N GLU A 103 -9.60 12.74 17.56
CA GLU A 103 -10.73 12.56 18.48
C GLU A 103 -12.06 12.36 17.72
N ASN A 104 -12.25 13.13 16.64
CA ASN A 104 -13.49 13.14 15.85
C ASN A 104 -13.26 12.63 14.42
N GLY A 105 -12.55 11.50 14.25
CA GLY A 105 -12.36 10.91 12.94
C GLY A 105 -10.91 10.74 12.52
N TRP A 106 -10.58 11.03 11.25
CA TRP A 106 -9.31 10.70 10.64
C TRP A 106 -8.73 11.84 9.81
N GLN A 107 -7.42 12.00 9.88
CA GLN A 107 -6.66 12.69 8.84
C GLN A 107 -6.14 11.66 7.84
N VAL A 108 -6.44 11.89 6.56
CA VAL A 108 -5.86 11.14 5.44
C VAL A 108 -4.68 11.94 4.90
N VAL A 109 -3.49 11.34 4.89
CA VAL A 109 -2.26 11.98 4.43
C VAL A 109 -1.64 11.18 3.29
N VAL A 110 -1.01 11.86 2.31
CA VAL A 110 -0.50 11.24 1.09
C VAL A 110 0.87 11.78 0.68
N GLY A 111 1.63 10.99 -0.06
CA GLY A 111 2.92 11.40 -0.63
C GLY A 111 4.05 11.47 0.39
N GLY A 112 4.02 10.65 1.45
CA GLY A 112 5.11 10.54 2.40
C GLY A 112 6.21 9.56 1.93
N ALA A 113 7.41 9.72 2.47
CA ALA A 113 8.54 8.84 2.22
C ALA A 113 9.45 8.74 3.45
N ALA A 114 9.97 7.53 3.72
CA ALA A 114 10.99 7.28 4.73
C ALA A 114 12.00 6.26 4.20
N GLY A 115 12.83 6.69 3.30
CA GLY A 115 13.87 5.88 2.67
C GLY A 115 15.10 6.74 2.42
N LYS A 116 15.69 6.63 1.23
CA LYS A 116 16.80 7.51 0.81
C LYS A 116 16.39 8.99 0.87
N SER A 117 15.15 9.30 0.47
CA SER A 117 14.53 10.60 0.66
C SER A 117 13.54 10.50 1.82
N VAL A 118 13.51 11.49 2.69
CA VAL A 118 12.55 11.60 3.78
C VAL A 118 11.63 12.78 3.48
N ARG A 119 10.33 12.52 3.43
CA ARG A 119 9.31 13.53 3.19
C ARG A 119 8.10 13.26 4.08
N LYS A 120 7.63 14.28 4.78
CA LYS A 120 6.35 14.24 5.47
C LYS A 120 5.23 14.25 4.42
N ALA A 121 4.24 13.40 4.60
CA ALA A 121 3.04 13.35 3.77
C ALA A 121 2.22 14.64 3.92
N ASP A 122 1.57 15.06 2.83
CA ASP A 122 0.62 16.17 2.83
C ASP A 122 -0.75 15.70 3.31
N LEU A 123 -1.46 16.57 4.03
CA LEU A 123 -2.85 16.32 4.38
C LEU A 123 -3.70 16.32 3.10
N LEU A 124 -4.40 15.23 2.82
CA LEU A 124 -5.37 15.15 1.73
C LEU A 124 -6.72 15.71 2.18
N ILE A 125 -7.26 15.16 3.27
CA ILE A 125 -8.55 15.56 3.85
C ILE A 125 -8.63 15.12 5.32
N THR A 126 -9.50 15.78 6.09
CA THR A 126 -9.96 15.31 7.41
C THR A 126 -11.40 14.88 7.29
N VAL A 127 -11.75 13.74 7.84
CA VAL A 127 -13.08 13.11 7.75
C VAL A 127 -13.50 12.50 9.08
N GLU A 128 -14.80 12.29 9.26
CA GLU A 128 -15.36 11.82 10.53
C GLU A 128 -15.36 10.30 10.68
N THR A 129 -15.51 9.56 9.57
CA THR A 129 -15.67 8.13 9.63
C THR A 129 -14.51 7.36 8.96
N THR A 130 -14.30 6.12 9.40
CA THR A 130 -13.32 5.21 8.77
C THR A 130 -13.65 4.98 7.30
N GLU A 131 -14.94 4.84 6.96
CA GLU A 131 -15.36 4.61 5.58
C GLU A 131 -14.98 5.80 4.67
N GLN A 132 -15.22 7.02 5.12
CA GLN A 132 -14.79 8.21 4.37
C GLN A 132 -13.27 8.30 4.22
N ALA A 133 -12.50 7.87 5.23
CA ALA A 133 -11.05 7.86 5.16
C ALA A 133 -10.53 6.81 4.15
N LEU A 134 -11.17 5.65 4.10
CA LEU A 134 -10.87 4.60 3.13
C LEU A 134 -11.23 5.04 1.71
N GLU A 135 -12.42 5.61 1.50
CA GLU A 135 -12.83 6.17 0.19
C GLU A 135 -11.86 7.25 -0.30
N ALA A 136 -11.47 8.19 0.57
CA ALA A 136 -10.48 9.21 0.21
C ALA A 136 -9.14 8.60 -0.19
N SER A 137 -8.72 7.52 0.47
CA SER A 137 -7.52 6.76 0.11
C SER A 137 -7.66 6.07 -1.23
N GLU A 138 -8.83 5.50 -1.54
CA GLU A 138 -9.13 4.86 -2.82
C GLU A 138 -9.14 5.86 -3.98
N LEU A 139 -9.71 7.03 -3.78
CA LEU A 139 -9.72 8.11 -4.77
C LEU A 139 -8.29 8.57 -5.12
N PHE A 140 -7.46 8.85 -4.10
CA PHE A 140 -6.06 9.21 -4.32
C PHE A 140 -5.28 8.09 -5.00
N PHE A 141 -5.44 6.87 -4.52
CA PHE A 141 -4.73 5.70 -5.04
C PHE A 141 -5.03 5.46 -6.52
N GLN A 142 -6.31 5.49 -6.90
CA GLN A 142 -6.69 5.28 -8.30
C GLN A 142 -6.24 6.44 -9.18
N TYR A 143 -6.34 7.68 -8.70
CA TYR A 143 -5.83 8.85 -9.41
C TYR A 143 -4.31 8.77 -9.64
N TYR A 144 -3.55 8.35 -8.62
CA TYR A 144 -2.11 8.08 -8.75
C TYR A 144 -1.81 6.98 -9.77
N ARG A 145 -2.55 5.88 -9.75
CA ARG A 145 -2.36 4.77 -10.71
C ARG A 145 -2.52 5.21 -12.16
N GLU A 146 -3.42 6.13 -12.42
CA GLU A 146 -3.77 6.59 -13.78
C GLU A 146 -2.89 7.73 -14.28
N ASN A 147 -2.34 8.56 -13.40
CA ASN A 147 -1.69 9.82 -13.76
C ASN A 147 -0.21 9.90 -13.40
N ALA A 148 0.32 8.93 -12.67
CA ALA A 148 1.75 8.89 -12.36
C ALA A 148 2.56 8.31 -13.52
N ASN A 149 3.78 8.83 -13.70
CA ASN A 149 4.73 8.26 -14.63
C ASN A 149 5.24 6.89 -14.16
N TYR A 150 5.73 6.09 -15.08
CA TYR A 150 6.35 4.81 -14.74
C TYR A 150 7.53 5.02 -13.78
N LEU A 151 7.57 4.29 -12.67
CA LEU A 151 8.52 4.39 -11.55
C LEU A 151 8.43 5.69 -10.73
N GLU A 152 7.45 6.54 -10.95
CA GLU A 152 7.21 7.71 -10.11
C GLU A 152 6.61 7.27 -8.77
N ARG A 153 7.22 7.71 -7.66
CA ARG A 153 6.69 7.49 -6.31
C ARG A 153 5.56 8.47 -6.02
N THR A 154 4.71 8.13 -5.06
CA THR A 154 3.62 9.01 -4.63
C THR A 154 4.10 10.37 -4.16
N TYR A 155 5.26 10.45 -3.52
CA TYR A 155 5.82 11.73 -3.06
C TYR A 155 6.30 12.61 -4.23
N ASP A 156 6.94 12.03 -5.25
CA ASP A 156 7.33 12.75 -6.47
C ASP A 156 6.08 13.21 -7.25
N PHE A 157 5.05 12.35 -7.30
CA PHE A 157 3.78 12.65 -7.94
C PHE A 157 3.04 13.82 -7.28
N VAL A 158 2.94 13.82 -5.94
CA VAL A 158 2.29 14.90 -5.19
C VAL A 158 3.10 16.20 -5.30
N GLU A 159 4.42 16.12 -5.28
CA GLU A 159 5.30 17.28 -5.46
C GLU A 159 5.18 17.88 -6.86
N ARG A 160 5.15 17.03 -7.89
CA ARG A 160 5.00 17.46 -9.30
C ARG A 160 3.65 18.13 -9.57
N LEU A 161 2.57 17.61 -9.04
CA LEU A 161 1.21 18.12 -9.29
C LEU A 161 0.79 19.25 -8.34
N GLY A 162 1.33 19.24 -7.13
CA GLY A 162 0.85 20.03 -6.00
C GLY A 162 -0.37 19.41 -5.32
N ILE A 163 -0.41 19.46 -3.98
CA ILE A 163 -1.48 18.83 -3.19
C ILE A 163 -2.86 19.41 -3.52
N GLU A 164 -2.95 20.70 -3.83
CA GLU A 164 -4.23 21.33 -4.15
C GLU A 164 -4.86 20.79 -5.43
N LYS A 165 -4.05 20.50 -6.45
CA LYS A 165 -4.53 19.83 -7.66
C LYS A 165 -4.97 18.41 -7.35
N VAL A 166 -4.18 17.66 -6.56
CA VAL A 166 -4.54 16.29 -6.15
C VAL A 166 -5.88 16.29 -5.42
N ARG A 167 -6.10 17.21 -4.47
CA ARG A 167 -7.38 17.36 -3.76
C ARG A 167 -8.55 17.63 -4.71
N LYS A 168 -8.36 18.58 -5.63
CA LYS A 168 -9.38 18.97 -6.60
C LYS A 168 -9.79 17.82 -7.52
N GLU A 169 -8.86 17.01 -7.95
CA GLU A 169 -9.08 15.89 -8.88
C GLU A 169 -9.51 14.59 -8.16
N THR A 170 -9.48 14.56 -6.82
CA THR A 170 -9.83 13.40 -6.01
C THR A 170 -10.98 13.72 -5.06
N VAL A 171 -10.68 14.10 -3.82
CA VAL A 171 -11.66 14.25 -2.73
C VAL A 171 -12.63 15.41 -2.92
N TYR A 172 -12.25 16.43 -3.66
CA TYR A 172 -13.09 17.58 -4.01
C TYR A 172 -13.58 17.56 -5.45
N ALA A 173 -13.32 16.49 -6.19
CA ALA A 173 -13.88 16.34 -7.52
C ALA A 173 -15.41 16.17 -7.47
N PRO A 174 -16.13 16.57 -8.54
CA PRO A 174 -17.56 16.33 -8.64
C PRO A 174 -17.90 14.85 -8.44
N GLU A 175 -19.04 14.57 -7.84
CA GLU A 175 -19.48 13.20 -7.49
C GLU A 175 -19.38 12.22 -8.67
N PRO A 176 -19.79 12.55 -9.92
CA PRO A 176 -19.64 11.62 -11.03
C PRO A 176 -18.18 11.25 -11.35
N ALA A 177 -17.23 12.18 -11.15
CA ALA A 177 -15.82 11.94 -11.37
C ALA A 177 -15.22 11.06 -10.27
N ARG A 178 -15.59 11.27 -9.00
CA ARG A 178 -15.20 10.42 -7.87
C ARG A 178 -15.73 9.00 -8.07
N LYS A 179 -17.02 8.88 -8.40
CA LYS A 179 -17.64 7.58 -8.69
C LYS A 179 -16.91 6.84 -9.82
N ALA A 180 -16.56 7.53 -10.89
CA ALA A 180 -15.84 6.92 -12.01
C ALA A 180 -14.43 6.42 -11.60
N LEU A 181 -13.70 7.11 -10.70
CA LEU A 181 -12.44 6.62 -10.14
C LEU A 181 -12.65 5.33 -9.33
N LEU A 182 -13.63 5.32 -8.44
CA LEU A 182 -13.94 4.16 -7.61
C LEU A 182 -14.39 2.95 -8.46
N ASP A 183 -15.26 3.16 -9.46
CA ASP A 183 -15.71 2.10 -10.37
C ASP A 183 -14.51 1.44 -11.13
N ARG A 184 -13.51 2.25 -11.52
CA ARG A 184 -12.31 1.73 -12.17
C ARG A 184 -11.39 0.99 -11.18
N LEU A 185 -11.32 1.43 -9.92
CA LEU A 185 -10.59 0.71 -8.87
C LEU A 185 -11.22 -0.66 -8.60
N VAL A 186 -12.55 -0.72 -8.46
CA VAL A 186 -13.29 -1.98 -8.28
C VAL A 186 -13.03 -2.95 -9.43
N LYS A 187 -13.07 -2.47 -10.68
CA LYS A 187 -12.72 -3.28 -11.86
C LYS A 187 -11.28 -3.78 -11.81
N ALA A 188 -10.33 -2.92 -11.41
CA ALA A 188 -8.94 -3.30 -11.29
C ALA A 188 -8.73 -4.38 -10.21
N LYS A 189 -9.42 -4.27 -9.07
CA LYS A 189 -9.37 -5.27 -8.00
C LYS A 189 -9.96 -6.61 -8.43
N ALA A 190 -11.09 -6.61 -9.13
CA ALA A 190 -11.71 -7.83 -9.65
C ALA A 190 -10.82 -8.60 -10.63
N HIS A 191 -9.86 -7.92 -11.28
CA HIS A 191 -8.90 -8.52 -12.21
C HIS A 191 -7.48 -8.64 -11.62
N ALA A 192 -7.29 -8.33 -10.35
CA ALA A 192 -5.99 -8.43 -9.70
C ALA A 192 -5.66 -9.91 -9.43
N PRO A 193 -4.63 -10.47 -10.08
CA PRO A 193 -4.32 -11.90 -9.92
C PRO A 193 -3.44 -12.12 -8.70
N ASP A 194 -3.70 -13.17 -7.94
CA ASP A 194 -2.67 -13.80 -7.14
C ASP A 194 -1.95 -14.84 -8.02
N ALA A 195 -0.77 -14.48 -8.50
CA ALA A 195 0.00 -15.32 -9.41
C ALA A 195 0.38 -16.69 -8.81
N TRP A 196 0.42 -16.81 -7.48
CA TRP A 196 0.75 -18.05 -6.79
C TRP A 196 -0.46 -18.97 -6.63
N LEU A 197 -1.62 -18.40 -6.27
CA LEU A 197 -2.86 -19.17 -6.18
C LEU A 197 -3.38 -19.63 -7.55
N GLU A 198 -3.16 -18.79 -8.57
CA GLU A 198 -3.62 -19.10 -9.92
C GLU A 198 -2.65 -19.96 -10.73
N GLY A 199 -1.47 -20.30 -10.19
CA GLY A 199 -0.46 -21.10 -10.87
C GLY A 199 0.04 -20.49 -12.18
N ARG A 200 -0.05 -19.17 -12.33
CA ARG A 200 0.28 -18.49 -13.58
C ARG A 200 1.75 -18.57 -13.92
N THR A 201 2.04 -19.03 -15.11
CA THR A 201 3.37 -18.88 -15.72
C THR A 201 3.59 -17.40 -16.05
N PRO A 202 4.78 -16.83 -15.78
CA PRO A 202 5.09 -15.46 -16.15
C PRO A 202 4.81 -15.21 -17.62
N LYS A 203 4.07 -14.11 -17.95
CA LYS A 203 3.71 -13.75 -19.33
C LYS A 203 4.94 -13.51 -20.22
N HIS A 204 6.06 -13.12 -19.63
CA HIS A 204 7.31 -12.87 -20.33
C HIS A 204 8.42 -13.74 -19.76
N LYS A 205 8.97 -14.63 -20.58
CA LYS A 205 10.09 -15.52 -20.19
C LYS A 205 11.30 -14.75 -19.67
N THR A 206 11.52 -13.53 -20.14
CA THR A 206 12.64 -12.66 -19.74
C THR A 206 12.42 -11.92 -18.42
N GLN A 207 11.23 -11.94 -17.84
CA GLN A 207 10.90 -11.21 -16.61
C GLN A 207 11.69 -11.69 -15.37
N PHE A 208 12.23 -12.92 -15.41
CA PHE A 208 12.96 -13.57 -14.33
C PHE A 208 14.33 -14.09 -14.75
N ILE A 209 14.88 -13.60 -15.86
CA ILE A 209 16.26 -13.92 -16.23
C ILE A 209 17.18 -13.19 -15.23
N PRO A 210 18.12 -13.86 -14.58
CA PRO A 210 19.15 -13.22 -13.77
C PRO A 210 19.84 -12.14 -14.58
N LEU A 211 19.99 -10.95 -14.02
CA LEU A 211 20.68 -9.84 -14.69
C LEU A 211 22.17 -10.12 -14.93
N THR A 212 22.72 -11.02 -14.17
CA THR A 212 24.09 -11.50 -14.33
C THR A 212 24.08 -13.05 -14.23
N PRO A 213 24.69 -13.77 -15.16
CA PRO A 213 24.97 -15.18 -14.94
C PRO A 213 25.74 -15.30 -13.62
N LEU A 214 25.29 -16.19 -12.73
CA LEU A 214 26.14 -16.60 -11.60
C LEU A 214 27.37 -17.27 -12.23
N GLU A 215 28.45 -16.53 -12.37
CA GLU A 215 29.75 -17.15 -12.60
C GLU A 215 29.97 -18.07 -11.41
N THR A 216 30.04 -19.36 -11.70
CA THR A 216 30.49 -20.35 -10.72
C THR A 216 31.90 -19.93 -10.33
N VAL A 217 32.01 -19.28 -9.15
CA VAL A 217 33.31 -19.11 -8.53
C VAL A 217 33.77 -20.53 -8.20
N ASN A 218 34.55 -21.09 -9.10
CA ASN A 218 35.28 -22.31 -8.82
C ASN A 218 36.30 -21.97 -7.73
N ALA A 219 36.01 -22.44 -6.52
CA ALA A 219 36.95 -22.44 -5.42
C ALA A 219 38.02 -23.49 -5.65
#